data_98ee9b768eb6028d45a93697d8e81705
#
_entry.id   98ee9b768eb6028d45a93697d8e81705
#
_cell.length_a   1.000
_cell.length_b   1.000
_cell.length_c   1.000
_cell.angle_alpha   90.00
_cell.angle_beta   90.00
_cell.angle_gamma   90.00
#
_symmetry.space_group_name_H-M   'P 1'
#
loop_
_entity.id
_entity.type
_entity.pdbx_description
1 polymer ?
#
loop_
_entity_poly.entity_id
_entity_poly.type
_entity_poly.pdbx_seq_one_letter_code
_entity_poly.pdbx_strand_id
1 'polypeptide(L)'
;MRAVFSLRNQRSNEACLALCKGFSSESALLRHEIAYVLGQMQNPTALPTLIQRLEDNTEHVMVRHEAAEAMGAIGDRSVIPSLKRFSKDPLPEVAESCVVALDLLAWVAGSEFETTDW
;
A
#
# COMPACT_ATOMS: atom_id res chain seq x y z
N MET A 1 14.98 14.93 -21.62
CA MET A 1 13.67 14.43 -21.13
C MET A 1 13.82 13.15 -20.32
N ARG A 2 14.42 12.11 -20.87
CA ARG A 2 14.58 10.83 -20.16
C ARG A 2 15.44 10.94 -18.90
N ALA A 3 16.52 11.70 -18.95
CA ALA A 3 17.43 11.87 -17.81
C ALA A 3 16.72 12.54 -16.63
N VAL A 4 15.92 13.58 -16.89
CA VAL A 4 15.17 14.29 -15.85
C VAL A 4 14.11 13.38 -15.24
N PHE A 5 13.44 12.59 -16.07
CA PHE A 5 12.42 11.64 -15.61
C PHE A 5 13.03 10.55 -14.73
N SER A 6 14.20 10.00 -15.12
CA SER A 6 14.93 9.00 -14.32
C SER A 6 15.35 9.54 -12.98
N LEU A 7 15.88 10.78 -12.93
CA LEU A 7 16.26 11.42 -11.68
C LEU A 7 15.06 11.64 -10.76
N ARG A 8 13.92 12.02 -11.34
CA ARG A 8 12.68 12.20 -10.58
C ARG A 8 12.22 10.88 -9.97
N ASN A 9 12.30 9.78 -10.72
CA ASN A 9 11.93 8.45 -10.23
C ASN A 9 12.88 7.98 -9.13
N GLN A 10 14.18 8.22 -9.27
CA GLN A 10 15.17 7.87 -8.24
C GLN A 10 14.90 8.63 -6.94
N ARG A 11 14.63 9.93 -7.03
CA ARG A 11 14.30 10.74 -5.85
C ARG A 11 13.02 10.26 -5.19
N SER A 12 12.02 9.87 -5.99
CA SER A 12 10.77 9.33 -5.48
C SER A 12 11.02 8.03 -4.73
N ASN A 13 11.86 7.15 -5.25
CA ASN A 13 12.21 5.90 -4.59
C ASN A 13 13.00 6.15 -3.30
N GLU A 14 13.96 7.06 -3.33
CA GLU A 14 14.73 7.44 -2.15
C GLU A 14 13.83 8.02 -1.06
N ALA A 15 12.93 8.92 -1.43
CA ALA A 15 11.98 9.51 -0.49
C ALA A 15 11.05 8.45 0.09
N CYS A 16 10.58 7.53 -0.75
CA CYS A 16 9.74 6.42 -0.34
C CYS A 16 10.45 5.53 0.68
N LEU A 17 11.69 5.13 0.41
CA LEU A 17 12.48 4.31 1.32
C LEU A 17 12.81 5.05 2.62
N ALA A 18 13.06 6.35 2.55
CA ALA A 18 13.30 7.16 3.73
C ALA A 18 12.06 7.19 4.65
N LEU A 19 10.87 7.35 4.05
CA LEU A 19 9.61 7.28 4.81
C LEU A 19 9.42 5.90 5.44
N CYS A 20 9.73 4.83 4.72
CA CYS A 20 9.60 3.47 5.23
C CYS A 20 10.41 3.25 6.52
N LYS A 21 11.54 3.92 6.67
CA LYS A 21 12.34 3.85 7.90
C LYS A 21 11.58 4.39 9.11
N GLY A 22 10.62 5.26 8.90
CA GLY A 22 9.80 5.84 9.97
C GLY A 22 8.87 4.82 10.63
N PHE A 23 8.68 3.64 10.05
CA PHE A 23 7.90 2.59 10.70
C PHE A 23 8.58 2.01 11.95
N SER A 24 9.84 2.35 12.20
CA SER A 24 10.49 2.02 13.47
C SER A 24 10.10 2.95 14.61
N SER A 25 9.35 4.02 14.34
CA SER A 25 8.88 4.95 15.37
C SER A 25 7.97 4.25 16.38
N GLU A 26 8.06 4.66 17.63
CA GLU A 26 7.17 4.18 18.69
C GLU A 26 5.76 4.77 18.58
N SER A 27 5.60 5.87 17.85
CA SER A 27 4.31 6.53 17.68
C SER A 27 3.46 5.81 16.64
N ALA A 28 2.34 5.22 17.08
CA ALA A 28 1.37 4.60 16.16
C ALA A 28 0.77 5.65 15.23
N LEU A 29 0.54 6.86 15.72
CA LEU A 29 0.03 7.95 14.89
C LEU A 29 0.98 8.28 13.77
N LEU A 30 2.28 8.36 14.04
CA LEU A 30 3.26 8.64 13.00
C LEU A 30 3.34 7.49 11.99
N ARG A 31 3.32 6.24 12.47
CA ARG A 31 3.31 5.08 11.55
C ARG A 31 2.08 5.08 10.66
N HIS A 32 0.91 5.43 11.20
CA HIS A 32 -0.33 5.58 10.45
C HIS A 32 -0.18 6.64 9.35
N GLU A 33 0.36 7.80 9.69
CA GLU A 33 0.59 8.89 8.74
C GLU A 33 1.56 8.50 7.63
N ILE A 34 2.62 7.77 7.97
CA ILE A 34 3.59 7.28 6.99
C ILE A 34 2.91 6.35 6.00
N ALA A 35 2.10 5.41 6.46
CA ALA A 35 1.36 4.50 5.58
C ALA A 35 0.45 5.27 4.64
N TYR A 36 -0.25 6.28 5.15
CA TYR A 36 -1.12 7.13 4.33
C TYR A 36 -0.32 7.85 3.23
N VAL A 37 0.80 8.48 3.59
CA VAL A 37 1.63 9.21 2.60
C VAL A 37 2.19 8.25 1.55
N LEU A 38 2.62 7.06 1.96
CA LEU A 38 3.13 6.06 1.01
C LEU A 38 2.06 5.64 0.02
N GLY A 39 0.80 5.53 0.46
CA GLY A 39 -0.32 5.29 -0.45
C GLY A 39 -0.52 6.43 -1.44
N GLN A 40 -0.39 7.67 -0.98
CA GLN A 40 -0.51 8.85 -1.83
C GLN A 40 0.59 8.93 -2.88
N MET A 41 1.79 8.49 -2.53
CA MET A 41 2.93 8.48 -3.46
C MET A 41 2.76 7.45 -4.58
N GLN A 42 1.97 6.42 -4.36
CA GLN A 42 1.70 5.34 -5.32
C GLN A 42 2.98 4.68 -5.86
N ASN A 43 4.01 4.58 -5.03
CA ASN A 43 5.29 4.02 -5.44
C ASN A 43 5.40 2.56 -4.95
N PRO A 44 5.49 1.59 -5.87
CA PRO A 44 5.58 0.16 -5.49
C PRO A 44 6.79 -0.18 -4.61
N THR A 45 7.79 0.68 -4.55
CA THR A 45 8.96 0.47 -3.68
C THR A 45 8.56 0.32 -2.21
N ALA A 46 7.42 0.91 -1.80
CA ALA A 46 6.91 0.81 -0.43
C ALA A 46 6.24 -0.53 -0.12
N LEU A 47 5.89 -1.34 -1.12
CA LEU A 47 5.05 -2.51 -0.92
C LEU A 47 5.62 -3.54 0.07
N PRO A 48 6.91 -3.91 0.02
CA PRO A 48 7.42 -4.87 1.00
C PRO A 48 7.23 -4.41 2.44
N THR A 49 7.43 -3.13 2.69
CA THR A 49 7.28 -2.56 4.03
C THR A 49 5.81 -2.47 4.45
N LEU A 50 4.94 -2.06 3.53
CA LEU A 50 3.49 -2.01 3.81
C LEU A 50 2.92 -3.41 4.08
N ILE A 51 3.35 -4.40 3.33
CA ILE A 51 2.95 -5.80 3.55
C ILE A 51 3.37 -6.23 4.95
N GLN A 52 4.59 -5.92 5.37
CA GLN A 52 5.08 -6.20 6.71
C GLN A 52 4.18 -5.59 7.78
N ARG A 53 3.76 -4.35 7.59
CA ARG A 53 2.88 -3.68 8.56
C ARG A 53 1.50 -4.34 8.64
N LEU A 54 0.95 -4.71 7.50
CA LEU A 54 -0.34 -5.42 7.47
C LEU A 54 -0.24 -6.78 8.15
N GLU A 55 0.83 -7.53 7.88
CA GLU A 55 0.98 -8.91 8.35
C GLU A 55 1.41 -9.01 9.82
N ASP A 56 1.83 -7.91 10.43
CA ASP A 56 2.27 -7.90 11.82
C ASP A 56 1.07 -7.79 12.76
N ASN A 57 0.76 -8.90 13.43
CA ASN A 57 -0.37 -8.97 14.37
C ASN A 57 -0.18 -8.10 15.61
N THR A 58 1.06 -7.66 15.89
CA THR A 58 1.36 -6.79 17.02
C THR A 58 1.26 -5.30 16.66
N GLU A 59 1.12 -4.99 15.38
CA GLU A 59 0.97 -3.61 14.92
C GLU A 59 -0.41 -3.07 15.30
N HIS A 60 -0.48 -1.75 15.53
CA HIS A 60 -1.72 -1.07 15.86
C HIS A 60 -2.75 -1.26 14.70
N VAL A 61 -4.00 -1.51 15.08
CA VAL A 61 -5.07 -1.81 14.11
C VAL A 61 -5.19 -0.74 13.03
N MET A 62 -5.06 0.54 13.39
CA MET A 62 -5.20 1.63 12.43
C MET A 62 -4.00 1.73 11.49
N VAL A 63 -2.82 1.31 11.91
CA VAL A 63 -1.66 1.23 11.04
C VAL A 63 -1.84 0.10 10.03
N ARG A 64 -2.32 -1.06 10.48
CA ARG A 64 -2.62 -2.20 9.60
C ARG A 64 -3.70 -1.85 8.58
N HIS A 65 -4.75 -1.17 9.02
CA HIS A 65 -5.83 -0.66 8.17
C HIS A 65 -5.26 0.26 7.08
N GLU A 66 -4.46 1.24 7.48
CA GLU A 66 -3.88 2.20 6.54
C GLU A 66 -2.89 1.55 5.58
N ALA A 67 -2.14 0.54 6.05
CA ALA A 67 -1.25 -0.22 5.17
C ALA A 67 -2.02 -0.94 4.07
N ALA A 68 -3.15 -1.58 4.41
CA ALA A 68 -3.99 -2.24 3.41
C ALA A 68 -4.56 -1.23 2.40
N GLU A 69 -5.02 -0.07 2.87
CA GLU A 69 -5.50 0.99 1.98
C GLU A 69 -4.41 1.49 1.06
N ALA A 70 -3.19 1.69 1.57
CA ALA A 70 -2.05 2.11 0.77
C ALA A 70 -1.71 1.09 -0.31
N MET A 71 -1.75 -0.19 0.03
CA MET A 71 -1.51 -1.27 -0.93
C MET A 71 -2.53 -1.22 -2.08
N GLY A 72 -3.80 -0.98 -1.75
CA GLY A 72 -4.84 -0.82 -2.76
C GLY A 72 -4.62 0.43 -3.63
N ALA A 73 -4.22 1.54 -3.02
CA ALA A 73 -3.96 2.79 -3.72
C ALA A 73 -2.78 2.70 -4.69
N ILE A 74 -1.73 1.97 -4.32
CA ILE A 74 -0.58 1.75 -5.19
C ILE A 74 -0.97 0.92 -6.42
N GLY A 75 -1.89 -0.02 -6.26
CA GLY A 75 -2.52 -0.69 -7.39
C GLY A 75 -1.71 -1.81 -8.03
N ASP A 76 -0.68 -2.30 -7.36
CA ASP A 76 0.15 -3.41 -7.88
C ASP A 76 -0.49 -4.76 -7.52
N ARG A 77 -0.65 -5.63 -8.50
CA ARG A 77 -1.32 -6.92 -8.31
C ARG A 77 -0.53 -7.90 -7.44
N SER A 78 0.75 -7.64 -7.20
CA SER A 78 1.59 -8.51 -6.36
C SER A 78 1.10 -8.59 -4.91
N VAL A 79 0.28 -7.63 -4.47
CA VAL A 79 -0.25 -7.60 -3.10
C VAL A 79 -1.50 -8.44 -2.90
N ILE A 80 -2.09 -8.97 -3.98
CA ILE A 80 -3.35 -9.71 -3.91
C ILE A 80 -3.29 -10.90 -2.94
N PRO A 81 -2.24 -11.73 -2.92
CA PRO A 81 -2.19 -12.84 -1.97
C PRO A 81 -2.25 -12.39 -0.51
N SER A 82 -1.51 -11.33 -0.16
CA SER A 82 -1.55 -10.78 1.21
C SER A 82 -2.92 -10.23 1.55
N LEU A 83 -3.52 -9.46 0.65
CA LEU A 83 -4.85 -8.89 0.90
C LEU A 83 -5.90 -9.98 1.05
N LYS A 84 -5.85 -11.03 0.25
CA LYS A 84 -6.77 -12.16 0.37
C LYS A 84 -6.63 -12.86 1.71
N ARG A 85 -5.39 -13.07 2.16
CA ARG A 85 -5.13 -13.73 3.44
C ARG A 85 -5.68 -12.90 4.60
N PHE A 86 -5.45 -11.61 4.59
CA PHE A 86 -5.88 -10.73 5.69
C PHE A 86 -7.29 -10.18 5.53
N SER A 87 -7.98 -10.49 4.43
CA SER A 87 -9.43 -10.25 4.32
C SER A 87 -10.22 -11.11 5.31
N LYS A 88 -9.58 -12.09 5.91
CA LYS A 88 -10.15 -12.97 6.94
C LYS A 88 -9.60 -12.67 8.33
N ASP A 89 -8.94 -11.54 8.50
CA ASP A 89 -8.38 -11.14 9.80
C ASP A 89 -9.50 -11.00 10.82
N PRO A 90 -9.26 -11.42 12.09
CA PRO A 90 -10.30 -11.30 13.12
C PRO A 90 -10.68 -9.87 13.46
N LEU A 91 -9.82 -8.88 13.13
CA LEU A 91 -10.15 -7.46 13.35
C LEU A 91 -10.90 -6.92 12.13
N PRO A 92 -12.17 -6.48 12.31
CA PRO A 92 -12.97 -5.99 11.17
C PRO A 92 -12.31 -4.84 10.41
N GLU A 93 -11.64 -3.92 11.10
CA GLU A 93 -10.97 -2.78 10.47
C GLU A 93 -9.90 -3.23 9.48
N VAL A 94 -9.21 -4.33 9.78
CA VAL A 94 -8.19 -4.90 8.89
C VAL A 94 -8.86 -5.69 7.76
N ALA A 95 -9.79 -6.57 8.11
CA ALA A 95 -10.46 -7.43 7.13
C ALA A 95 -11.19 -6.59 6.07
N GLU A 96 -11.94 -5.59 6.50
CA GLU A 96 -12.72 -4.73 5.59
C GLU A 96 -11.82 -3.91 4.67
N SER A 97 -10.72 -3.35 5.18
CA SER A 97 -9.79 -2.61 4.34
C SER A 97 -9.13 -3.48 3.28
N CYS A 98 -8.86 -4.75 3.60
CA CYS A 98 -8.34 -5.70 2.62
C CYS A 98 -9.36 -6.00 1.53
N VAL A 99 -10.63 -6.18 1.90
CA VAL A 99 -11.71 -6.39 0.92
C VAL A 99 -11.86 -5.19 -0.01
N VAL A 100 -11.86 -3.98 0.56
CA VAL A 100 -11.96 -2.75 -0.24
C VAL A 100 -10.77 -2.62 -1.19
N ALA A 101 -9.56 -2.91 -0.71
CA ALA A 101 -8.36 -2.86 -1.55
C ALA A 101 -8.44 -3.88 -2.70
N LEU A 102 -8.92 -5.09 -2.42
CA LEU A 102 -9.12 -6.12 -3.46
C LEU A 102 -10.14 -5.69 -4.49
N ASP A 103 -11.25 -5.09 -4.05
CA ASP A 103 -12.28 -4.59 -4.95
C ASP A 103 -11.74 -3.48 -5.85
N LEU A 104 -10.95 -2.58 -5.30
CA LEU A 104 -10.32 -1.51 -6.06
C LEU A 104 -9.38 -2.07 -7.14
N LEU A 105 -8.55 -3.05 -6.77
CA LEU A 105 -7.64 -3.69 -7.73
C LEU A 105 -8.42 -4.40 -8.84
N ALA A 106 -9.50 -5.07 -8.51
CA ALA A 106 -10.35 -5.75 -9.49
C ALA A 106 -11.03 -4.74 -10.42
N TRP A 107 -11.50 -3.61 -9.88
CA TRP A 107 -12.15 -2.56 -10.66
C TRP A 107 -11.17 -1.93 -11.65
N VAL A 108 -9.96 -1.62 -11.22
CA VAL A 108 -8.93 -1.05 -12.09
C VAL A 108 -8.59 -2.02 -13.22
N ALA A 109 -8.43 -3.31 -12.91
CA ALA A 109 -8.16 -4.34 -13.93
C ALA A 109 -9.31 -4.44 -14.92
N GLY A 110 -10.56 -4.39 -14.46
CA GLY A 110 -11.74 -4.41 -15.31
C GLY A 110 -11.82 -3.19 -16.22
N SER A 111 -11.51 -2.02 -15.67
CA SER A 111 -11.49 -0.77 -16.42
C SER A 111 -10.41 -0.77 -17.51
N GLU A 112 -9.23 -1.29 -17.20
CA GLU A 112 -8.15 -1.45 -18.17
C GLU A 112 -8.54 -2.41 -19.28
N PHE A 113 -9.20 -3.50 -18.91
CA PHE A 113 -9.67 -4.49 -19.88
C PHE A 113 -10.72 -3.88 -20.82
N GLU A 114 -11.65 -3.11 -20.28
CA GLU A 114 -12.68 -2.42 -21.09
C GLU A 114 -12.04 -1.44 -22.06
N THR A 115 -11.01 -0.71 -21.65
CA THR A 115 -10.32 0.24 -22.54
C THR A 115 -9.54 -0.46 -23.65
N THR A 116 -9.04 -1.66 -23.42
CA THR A 116 -8.27 -2.38 -24.43
C THR A 116 -9.16 -3.08 -25.46
N ASP A 117 -10.43 -3.26 -25.16
CA ASP A 117 -11.40 -3.89 -26.08
C ASP A 117 -11.92 -2.92 -27.15
N TRP A 118 -11.59 -1.67 -27.05
CA TRP A 118 -12.00 -0.66 -28.03
C TRP A 118 -11.10 -0.72 -29.26
#